data_4e0abde72909d32ebc5dbef61892cb8d
#
_entry.id   4e0abde72909d32ebc5dbef61892cb8d
#
_cell.length_a   1.000
_cell.length_b   1.000
_cell.length_c   1.000
_cell.angle_alpha   90.00
_cell.angle_beta   90.00
_cell.angle_gamma   90.00
#
_symmetry.space_group_name_H-M   'P 1'
#
loop_
_entity.id
_entity.type
_entity.pdbx_description
1 polymer ?
#
loop_
_entity_poly.entity_id
_entity_poly.type
_entity_poly.pdbx_seq_one_letter_code
_entity_poly.pdbx_strand_id
1 'polypeptide(L)'
;INKHVQNLDVNMHRFSKTRLDRQALYAMAAETEVSDLEFALNVLSWGGMRRDHGVRLFKTVEQWIHVIGQIRSGRFTREIAYEEFQRLRIEGSLSGMGPAFFTKLIFFGLPAHDGYILDQWTGRSINFLLDKQLVELHRSKTGHRVSDSNDSLIYSNFCTVIEELTALLPTIDDPRYTEELLFSWGGRKKGPWRSYLLELS
;
A
#
# COMPACT_ATOMS: atom_id res chain seq x y z
N ILE A 1 -14.18 0.32 -13.81
CA ILE A 1 -14.47 -0.55 -12.65
C ILE A 1 -15.88 -1.14 -12.78
N ASN A 2 -16.94 -0.31 -12.94
CA ASN A 2 -18.33 -0.78 -12.89
C ASN A 2 -18.71 -1.95 -13.85
N LYS A 3 -18.15 -2.04 -15.05
CA LYS A 3 -18.50 -3.11 -16.00
C LYS A 3 -17.89 -4.49 -15.69
N HIS A 4 -16.83 -4.54 -14.91
CA HIS A 4 -16.13 -5.81 -14.59
C HIS A 4 -16.46 -6.34 -13.19
N VAL A 5 -17.05 -5.49 -12.36
CA VAL A 5 -17.49 -5.82 -10.98
C VAL A 5 -18.97 -6.24 -10.94
N GLN A 6 -19.70 -6.06 -12.04
CA GLN A 6 -21.15 -6.36 -12.13
C GLN A 6 -21.51 -7.83 -11.85
N ASN A 7 -20.56 -8.75 -11.95
CA ASN A 7 -20.76 -10.18 -11.62
C ASN A 7 -20.26 -10.56 -10.23
N LEU A 8 -19.69 -9.59 -9.49
CA LEU A 8 -19.28 -9.78 -8.10
C LEU A 8 -20.38 -9.21 -7.22
N ASP A 9 -20.79 -9.96 -6.22
CA ASP A 9 -21.82 -9.52 -5.25
C ASP A 9 -21.27 -8.40 -4.36
N VAL A 10 -21.14 -7.22 -4.97
CA VAL A 10 -20.59 -6.01 -4.34
C VAL A 10 -21.72 -5.00 -4.16
N ASN A 11 -21.97 -4.59 -2.95
CA ASN A 11 -22.92 -3.53 -2.66
C ASN A 11 -22.41 -2.17 -3.18
N MET A 12 -22.76 -1.86 -4.43
CA MET A 12 -22.32 -0.64 -5.12
C MET A 12 -22.76 0.67 -4.42
N HIS A 13 -23.71 0.62 -3.49
CA HIS A 13 -24.14 1.79 -2.73
C HIS A 13 -23.11 2.25 -1.68
N ARG A 14 -22.17 1.37 -1.28
CA ARG A 14 -21.11 1.69 -0.32
C ARG A 14 -19.83 2.27 -0.94
N PHE A 15 -19.75 2.34 -2.29
CA PHE A 15 -18.67 3.11 -2.91
C PHE A 15 -18.92 4.59 -2.65
N SER A 16 -18.11 5.16 -1.78
CA SER A 16 -18.20 6.57 -1.45
C SER A 16 -18.07 7.41 -2.73
N LYS A 17 -19.08 8.25 -2.99
CA LYS A 17 -18.99 9.30 -4.00
C LYS A 17 -18.14 10.47 -3.50
N THR A 18 -17.82 10.49 -2.21
CA THR A 18 -16.94 11.47 -1.58
C THR A 18 -15.49 11.00 -1.65
N ARG A 19 -14.56 11.95 -1.57
CA ARG A 19 -13.13 11.65 -1.52
C ARG A 19 -12.83 10.86 -0.25
N LEU A 20 -12.34 9.63 -0.40
CA LEU A 20 -11.85 8.82 0.71
C LEU A 20 -10.54 9.42 1.25
N ASP A 21 -10.43 9.51 2.55
CA ASP A 21 -9.19 9.80 3.27
C ASP A 21 -8.67 8.56 4.01
N ARG A 22 -7.53 8.69 4.66
CA ARG A 22 -6.90 7.58 5.41
C ARG A 22 -7.80 7.10 6.56
N GLN A 23 -8.44 8.02 7.29
CA GLN A 23 -9.29 7.68 8.43
C GLN A 23 -10.52 6.87 8.02
N ALA A 24 -11.17 7.24 6.91
CA ALA A 24 -12.28 6.49 6.36
C ALA A 24 -11.89 5.05 5.98
N LEU A 25 -10.68 4.85 5.42
CA LEU A 25 -10.18 3.52 5.06
C LEU A 25 -9.86 2.65 6.28
N TYR A 26 -9.31 3.22 7.35
CA TYR A 26 -9.13 2.51 8.63
C TYR A 26 -10.48 2.12 9.25
N ALA A 27 -11.45 3.01 9.24
CA ALA A 27 -12.80 2.69 9.72
C ALA A 27 -13.41 1.53 8.95
N MET A 28 -13.33 1.55 7.60
CA MET A 28 -13.79 0.46 6.74
C MET A 28 -13.09 -0.88 7.02
N ALA A 29 -11.80 -0.86 7.36
CA ALA A 29 -11.06 -2.08 7.67
C ALA A 29 -11.59 -2.77 8.94
N ALA A 30 -12.05 -2.00 9.93
CA ALA A 30 -12.57 -2.47 11.20
C ALA A 30 -14.06 -2.89 11.12
N GLU A 31 -14.80 -2.42 10.12
CA GLU A 31 -16.22 -2.72 9.96
C GLU A 31 -16.45 -4.14 9.44
N THR A 32 -17.15 -4.98 10.19
CA THR A 32 -17.49 -6.37 9.81
C THR A 32 -18.47 -6.45 8.64
N GLU A 33 -19.32 -5.43 8.50
CA GLU A 33 -20.30 -5.32 7.40
C GLU A 33 -19.66 -4.94 6.05
N VAL A 34 -18.42 -4.45 6.05
CA VAL A 34 -17.67 -4.16 4.83
C VAL A 34 -16.98 -5.43 4.38
N SER A 35 -17.36 -5.96 3.21
CA SER A 35 -16.70 -7.14 2.66
C SER A 35 -15.23 -6.87 2.31
N ASP A 36 -14.41 -7.92 2.28
CA ASP A 36 -12.99 -7.82 1.90
C ASP A 36 -12.82 -7.22 0.50
N LEU A 37 -13.73 -7.52 -0.41
CA LEU A 37 -13.72 -6.99 -1.76
C LEU A 37 -14.04 -5.48 -1.78
N GLU A 38 -15.04 -5.03 -1.02
CA GLU A 38 -15.35 -3.61 -0.89
C GLU A 38 -14.19 -2.82 -0.28
N PHE A 39 -13.60 -3.34 0.80
CA PHE A 39 -12.41 -2.76 1.40
C PHE A 39 -11.27 -2.65 0.39
N ALA A 40 -10.91 -3.75 -0.28
CA ALA A 40 -9.83 -3.76 -1.27
C ALA A 40 -10.08 -2.77 -2.41
N LEU A 41 -11.30 -2.70 -2.95
CA LEU A 41 -11.68 -1.77 -4.02
C LEU A 41 -11.51 -0.30 -3.58
N ASN A 42 -11.91 0.03 -2.36
CA ASN A 42 -11.77 1.39 -1.84
C ASN A 42 -10.29 1.77 -1.64
N VAL A 43 -9.48 0.89 -1.06
CA VAL A 43 -8.04 1.10 -0.89
C VAL A 43 -7.32 1.26 -2.23
N LEU A 44 -7.58 0.38 -3.19
CA LEU A 44 -6.96 0.42 -4.51
C LEU A 44 -7.40 1.66 -5.32
N SER A 45 -8.65 2.08 -5.17
CA SER A 45 -9.17 3.32 -5.77
C SER A 45 -8.52 4.56 -5.16
N TRP A 46 -8.41 4.61 -3.82
CA TRP A 46 -7.70 5.66 -3.11
C TRP A 46 -6.22 5.73 -3.54
N GLY A 47 -5.58 4.58 -3.68
CA GLY A 47 -4.20 4.44 -4.17
C GLY A 47 -3.99 4.83 -5.63
N GLY A 48 -5.06 5.18 -6.36
CA GLY A 48 -4.99 5.62 -7.76
C GLY A 48 -4.72 4.48 -8.75
N MET A 49 -5.22 3.27 -8.47
CA MET A 49 -5.08 2.14 -9.40
C MET A 49 -5.69 2.47 -10.76
N ARG A 50 -4.91 2.31 -11.80
CA ARG A 50 -5.36 2.54 -13.17
C ARG A 50 -6.35 1.47 -13.60
N ARG A 51 -7.28 1.84 -14.49
CA ARG A 51 -8.32 0.94 -14.99
C ARG A 51 -7.76 -0.33 -15.63
N ASP A 52 -6.71 -0.20 -16.43
CA ASP A 52 -6.07 -1.33 -17.13
C ASP A 52 -5.42 -2.32 -16.15
N HIS A 53 -4.86 -1.83 -15.04
CA HIS A 53 -4.34 -2.65 -13.93
C HIS A 53 -5.47 -3.37 -13.21
N GLY A 54 -6.55 -2.65 -12.87
CA GLY A 54 -7.72 -3.24 -12.24
C GLY A 54 -8.35 -4.35 -13.07
N VAL A 55 -8.52 -4.13 -14.39
CA VAL A 55 -9.07 -5.16 -15.29
C VAL A 55 -8.27 -6.47 -15.26
N ARG A 56 -6.94 -6.38 -15.19
CA ARG A 56 -6.09 -7.58 -15.08
C ARG A 56 -6.20 -8.24 -13.72
N LEU A 57 -6.14 -7.45 -12.66
CA LEU A 57 -6.19 -7.91 -11.28
C LEU A 57 -7.49 -8.65 -10.96
N PHE A 58 -8.63 -8.07 -11.35
CA PHE A 58 -9.95 -8.62 -11.01
C PHE A 58 -10.31 -9.90 -11.79
N LYS A 59 -9.53 -10.30 -12.80
CA LYS A 59 -9.68 -11.62 -13.43
C LYS A 59 -9.33 -12.78 -12.49
N THR A 60 -8.54 -12.52 -11.48
CA THR A 60 -8.00 -13.49 -10.52
C THR A 60 -8.40 -13.14 -9.08
N VAL A 61 -9.50 -12.42 -8.89
CA VAL A 61 -9.90 -11.90 -7.57
C VAL A 61 -10.06 -13.00 -6.53
N GLU A 62 -10.59 -14.14 -6.89
CA GLU A 62 -10.78 -15.29 -6.01
C GLU A 62 -9.46 -15.85 -5.45
N GLN A 63 -8.35 -15.64 -6.18
CA GLN A 63 -7.04 -16.14 -5.78
C GLN A 63 -6.35 -15.27 -4.72
N TRP A 64 -6.69 -14.00 -4.61
CA TRP A 64 -6.01 -13.09 -3.69
C TRP A 64 -6.93 -12.44 -2.63
N ILE A 65 -8.25 -12.47 -2.82
CA ILE A 65 -9.16 -11.79 -1.90
C ILE A 65 -9.13 -12.40 -0.48
N HIS A 66 -8.88 -13.69 -0.37
CA HIS A 66 -8.76 -14.36 0.92
C HIS A 66 -7.61 -13.80 1.78
N VAL A 67 -6.53 -13.31 1.15
CA VAL A 67 -5.40 -12.68 1.86
C VAL A 67 -5.88 -11.45 2.60
N ILE A 68 -6.81 -10.68 2.02
CA ILE A 68 -7.41 -9.51 2.66
C ILE A 68 -8.15 -9.90 3.94
N GLY A 69 -8.92 -10.97 3.91
CA GLY A 69 -9.62 -11.48 5.09
C GLY A 69 -8.65 -11.93 6.20
N GLN A 70 -7.53 -12.56 5.85
CA GLN A 70 -6.50 -12.93 6.83
C GLN A 70 -5.81 -11.71 7.45
N ILE A 71 -5.55 -10.67 6.64
CA ILE A 71 -4.99 -9.39 7.11
C ILE A 71 -5.97 -8.71 8.08
N ARG A 72 -7.22 -8.49 7.65
CA ARG A 72 -8.24 -7.78 8.44
C ARG A 72 -8.62 -8.50 9.75
N SER A 73 -8.56 -9.83 9.75
CA SER A 73 -8.79 -10.63 10.95
C SER A 73 -7.60 -10.69 11.91
N GLY A 74 -6.47 -10.08 11.56
CA GLY A 74 -5.24 -10.10 12.38
C GLY A 74 -4.53 -11.46 12.41
N ARG A 75 -4.86 -12.37 11.51
CA ARG A 75 -4.20 -13.69 11.42
C ARG A 75 -2.83 -13.62 10.75
N PHE A 76 -2.61 -12.61 9.93
CA PHE A 76 -1.31 -12.37 9.29
C PHE A 76 -0.60 -11.22 9.97
N THR A 77 0.72 -11.37 10.15
CA THR A 77 1.61 -10.24 10.44
C THR A 77 1.92 -9.49 9.14
N ARG A 78 2.58 -8.35 9.23
CA ARG A 78 3.01 -7.57 8.05
C ARG A 78 3.92 -8.38 7.12
N GLU A 79 4.81 -9.21 7.69
CA GLU A 79 5.73 -10.06 6.94
C GLU A 79 4.97 -11.16 6.18
N ILE A 80 4.10 -11.89 6.87
CA ILE A 80 3.30 -12.96 6.26
C ILE A 80 2.40 -12.39 5.17
N ALA A 81 1.77 -11.26 5.40
CA ALA A 81 0.92 -10.59 4.41
C ALA A 81 1.71 -10.19 3.16
N TYR A 82 2.92 -9.64 3.34
CA TYR A 82 3.80 -9.27 2.24
C TYR A 82 4.23 -10.50 1.43
N GLU A 83 4.67 -11.55 2.12
CA GLU A 83 5.13 -12.81 1.53
C GLU A 83 4.03 -13.49 0.70
N GLU A 84 2.80 -13.54 1.21
CA GLU A 84 1.66 -14.10 0.48
C GLU A 84 1.34 -13.29 -0.78
N PHE A 85 1.35 -11.97 -0.73
CA PHE A 85 1.19 -11.15 -1.92
C PHE A 85 2.33 -11.33 -2.92
N GLN A 86 3.57 -11.48 -2.45
CA GLN A 86 4.73 -11.73 -3.30
C GLN A 86 4.62 -13.10 -3.98
N ARG A 87 4.23 -14.14 -3.25
CA ARG A 87 3.97 -15.48 -3.80
C ARG A 87 2.93 -15.42 -4.93
N LEU A 88 1.79 -14.79 -4.68
CA LEU A 88 0.72 -14.62 -5.66
C LEU A 88 1.18 -13.83 -6.90
N ARG A 89 2.10 -12.89 -6.74
CA ARG A 89 2.69 -12.18 -7.88
C ARG A 89 3.58 -13.09 -8.73
N ILE A 90 4.43 -13.88 -8.09
CA ILE A 90 5.31 -14.85 -8.78
C ILE A 90 4.46 -15.87 -9.55
N GLU A 91 3.34 -16.31 -8.98
CA GLU A 91 2.39 -17.22 -9.61
C GLU A 91 1.52 -16.56 -10.71
N GLY A 92 1.63 -15.24 -10.91
CA GLY A 92 0.87 -14.49 -11.91
C GLY A 92 -0.55 -14.07 -11.48
N SER A 93 -0.97 -14.41 -10.26
CA SER A 93 -2.32 -14.14 -9.73
C SER A 93 -2.56 -12.67 -9.37
N LEU A 94 -1.50 -11.86 -9.25
CA LEU A 94 -1.59 -10.42 -8.94
C LEU A 94 -1.19 -9.53 -10.12
N SER A 95 -1.57 -9.91 -11.34
CA SER A 95 -1.27 -9.09 -12.51
C SER A 95 -1.90 -7.69 -12.39
N GLY A 96 -1.07 -6.65 -12.40
CA GLY A 96 -1.51 -5.26 -12.24
C GLY A 96 -1.42 -4.69 -10.81
N MET A 97 -1.11 -5.51 -9.80
CA MET A 97 -0.91 -5.09 -8.41
C MET A 97 0.50 -5.44 -7.95
N GLY A 98 1.39 -4.46 -7.84
CA GLY A 98 2.75 -4.59 -7.30
C GLY A 98 2.86 -4.09 -5.86
N PRO A 99 4.10 -4.09 -5.28
CA PRO A 99 4.34 -3.72 -3.89
C PRO A 99 3.71 -2.40 -3.47
N ALA A 100 3.80 -1.36 -4.29
CA ALA A 100 3.20 -0.06 -4.02
C ALA A 100 1.66 -0.08 -3.86
N PHE A 101 0.98 -1.12 -4.31
CA PHE A 101 -0.46 -1.28 -4.13
C PHE A 101 -0.80 -2.27 -3.01
N PHE A 102 -0.17 -3.44 -2.97
CA PHE A 102 -0.53 -4.41 -1.95
C PHE A 102 -0.08 -3.98 -0.54
N THR A 103 0.99 -3.20 -0.41
CA THR A 103 1.36 -2.62 0.90
C THR A 103 0.35 -1.59 1.41
N LYS A 104 -0.48 -0.98 0.54
CA LYS A 104 -1.63 -0.18 0.99
C LYS A 104 -2.72 -1.05 1.61
N LEU A 105 -2.95 -2.25 1.07
CA LEU A 105 -3.90 -3.20 1.65
C LEU A 105 -3.42 -3.68 3.01
N ILE A 106 -2.12 -3.92 3.16
CA ILE A 106 -1.50 -4.24 4.46
C ILE A 106 -1.65 -3.06 5.43
N PHE A 107 -1.26 -1.86 5.02
CA PHE A 107 -1.28 -0.65 5.84
C PHE A 107 -2.65 -0.34 6.43
N PHE A 108 -3.70 -0.41 5.62
CA PHE A 108 -5.05 -0.11 6.08
C PHE A 108 -5.74 -1.30 6.75
N GLY A 109 -5.39 -2.52 6.36
CA GLY A 109 -6.08 -3.74 6.78
C GLY A 109 -5.57 -4.37 8.07
N LEU A 110 -4.28 -4.17 8.43
CA LEU A 110 -3.72 -4.75 9.64
C LEU A 110 -4.26 -4.07 10.91
N PRO A 111 -4.88 -4.83 11.83
CA PRO A 111 -5.35 -4.28 13.11
C PRO A 111 -4.21 -3.75 14.00
N ALA A 112 -3.01 -4.31 13.88
CA ALA A 112 -1.82 -3.87 14.62
C ALA A 112 -1.28 -2.51 14.12
N HIS A 113 -1.68 -2.07 12.92
CA HIS A 113 -1.24 -0.83 12.29
C HIS A 113 0.29 -0.66 12.15
N ASP A 114 1.00 -1.77 12.04
CA ASP A 114 2.48 -1.85 11.99
C ASP A 114 3.03 -2.12 10.58
N GLY A 115 2.18 -2.18 9.57
CA GLY A 115 2.59 -2.24 8.16
C GLY A 115 2.51 -0.86 7.51
N TYR A 116 3.52 -0.45 6.71
CA TYR A 116 3.57 0.88 6.09
C TYR A 116 3.59 0.79 4.57
N ILE A 117 3.18 1.88 3.90
CA ILE A 117 3.10 1.92 2.44
C ILE A 117 4.50 2.01 1.86
N LEU A 118 4.91 0.97 1.14
CA LEU A 118 6.15 0.93 0.40
C LEU A 118 5.89 1.35 -1.05
N ASP A 119 6.06 2.62 -1.36
CA ASP A 119 6.00 3.15 -2.71
C ASP A 119 7.34 3.80 -3.15
N GLN A 120 7.36 4.36 -4.36
CA GLN A 120 8.58 5.00 -4.86
C GLN A 120 9.08 6.17 -4.00
N TRP A 121 8.18 6.89 -3.30
CA TRP A 121 8.58 8.06 -2.52
C TRP A 121 9.06 7.69 -1.13
N THR A 122 8.33 6.80 -0.45
CA THR A 122 8.75 6.28 0.85
C THR A 122 10.04 5.47 0.71
N GLY A 123 10.17 4.62 -0.33
CA GLY A 123 11.39 3.87 -0.59
C GLY A 123 12.62 4.76 -0.90
N ARG A 124 12.43 5.82 -1.72
CA ARG A 124 13.50 6.80 -1.98
C ARG A 124 13.89 7.57 -0.73
N SER A 125 12.90 7.98 0.06
CA SER A 125 13.13 8.69 1.32
C SER A 125 13.97 7.88 2.28
N ILE A 126 13.62 6.61 2.49
CA ILE A 126 14.37 5.70 3.37
C ILE A 126 15.78 5.47 2.83
N ASN A 127 15.95 5.17 1.54
CA ASN A 127 17.28 4.99 0.95
C ASN A 127 18.17 6.23 1.13
N PHE A 128 17.59 7.42 0.94
CA PHE A 128 18.30 8.68 1.12
C PHE A 128 18.71 8.91 2.60
N LEU A 129 17.77 8.73 3.53
CA LEU A 129 18.03 8.96 4.96
C LEU A 129 19.04 7.97 5.55
N LEU A 130 19.09 6.76 5.02
CA LEU A 130 20.06 5.74 5.44
C LEU A 130 21.41 5.84 4.72
N ASP A 131 21.53 6.69 3.72
CA ASP A 131 22.68 6.73 2.81
C ASP A 131 23.06 5.34 2.26
N LYS A 132 22.05 4.51 2.04
CA LYS A 132 22.20 3.16 1.46
C LYS A 132 20.93 2.70 0.77
N GLN A 133 21.08 1.78 -0.17
CA GLN A 133 19.94 1.14 -0.84
C GLN A 133 19.36 0.00 0.02
N LEU A 134 18.36 0.30 0.83
CA LEU A 134 17.53 -0.72 1.50
C LEU A 134 16.43 -1.22 0.57
N VAL A 135 15.72 -0.29 -0.10
CA VAL A 135 14.62 -0.60 -1.00
C VAL A 135 15.10 -0.55 -2.44
N GLU A 136 14.93 -1.65 -3.18
CA GLU A 136 15.23 -1.67 -4.61
C GLU A 136 14.13 -0.97 -5.41
N LEU A 137 14.56 -0.02 -6.24
CA LEU A 137 13.67 0.79 -7.09
C LEU A 137 14.15 0.72 -8.55
N HIS A 138 13.25 0.38 -9.45
CA HIS A 138 13.51 0.43 -10.87
C HIS A 138 13.14 1.79 -11.47
N ARG A 139 14.03 2.34 -12.28
CA ARG A 139 13.75 3.53 -13.08
C ARG A 139 12.71 3.19 -14.16
N SER A 140 11.71 4.02 -14.31
CA SER A 140 10.66 3.90 -15.31
C SER A 140 10.56 5.20 -16.14
N LYS A 141 9.81 5.16 -17.24
CA LYS A 141 9.57 6.36 -18.06
C LYS A 141 8.94 7.54 -17.31
N THR A 142 8.21 7.27 -16.23
CA THR A 142 7.44 8.26 -15.46
C THR A 142 7.97 8.47 -14.03
N GLY A 143 9.16 7.96 -13.72
CA GLY A 143 9.76 8.05 -12.38
C GLY A 143 10.38 6.71 -11.94
N HIS A 144 10.14 6.32 -10.70
CA HIS A 144 10.59 5.05 -10.15
C HIS A 144 9.39 4.16 -9.79
N ARG A 145 9.63 2.87 -9.70
CA ARG A 145 8.69 1.91 -9.15
C ARG A 145 9.43 0.98 -8.19
N VAL A 146 8.73 0.53 -7.16
CA VAL A 146 9.24 -0.49 -6.25
C VAL A 146 9.44 -1.80 -7.00
N SER A 147 10.62 -2.40 -6.87
CA SER A 147 10.96 -3.69 -7.47
C SER A 147 10.16 -4.83 -6.82
N ASP A 148 9.82 -5.82 -7.61
CA ASP A 148 9.26 -7.09 -7.12
C ASP A 148 10.33 -7.97 -6.43
N SER A 149 11.61 -7.60 -6.51
CA SER A 149 12.72 -8.25 -5.79
C SER A 149 12.80 -7.90 -4.30
N ASN A 150 12.13 -6.82 -3.87
CA ASN A 150 12.01 -6.55 -2.44
C ASN A 150 11.15 -7.67 -1.81
N ASP A 151 11.77 -8.44 -0.92
CA ASP A 151 11.12 -9.53 -0.20
C ASP A 151 10.50 -9.07 1.13
N SER A 152 9.93 -10.01 1.88
CA SER A 152 9.31 -9.74 3.17
C SER A 152 10.31 -9.25 4.22
N LEU A 153 11.58 -9.66 4.14
CA LEU A 153 12.64 -9.19 5.02
C LEU A 153 12.98 -7.72 4.74
N ILE A 154 13.11 -7.35 3.47
CA ILE A 154 13.32 -5.95 3.06
C ILE A 154 12.13 -5.10 3.50
N TYR A 155 10.91 -5.60 3.34
CA TYR A 155 9.71 -4.90 3.80
C TYR A 155 9.67 -4.74 5.33
N SER A 156 10.01 -5.78 6.09
CA SER A 156 10.08 -5.70 7.55
C SER A 156 11.13 -4.68 8.01
N ASN A 157 12.34 -4.69 7.40
CA ASN A 157 13.37 -3.71 7.69
C ASN A 157 12.92 -2.29 7.34
N PHE A 158 12.21 -2.10 6.21
CA PHE A 158 11.63 -0.81 5.84
C PHE A 158 10.64 -0.31 6.91
N CYS A 159 9.78 -1.19 7.42
CA CYS A 159 8.84 -0.84 8.48
C CYS A 159 9.57 -0.48 9.78
N THR A 160 10.57 -1.26 10.18
CA THR A 160 11.40 -0.98 11.38
C THR A 160 12.08 0.38 11.29
N VAL A 161 12.63 0.74 10.12
CA VAL A 161 13.24 2.07 9.94
C VAL A 161 12.23 3.20 10.12
N ILE A 162 10.99 3.04 9.69
CA ILE A 162 9.93 4.06 9.93
C ILE A 162 9.65 4.18 11.45
N GLU A 163 9.57 3.06 12.15
CA GLU A 163 9.36 3.02 13.60
C GLU A 163 10.53 3.69 14.35
N GLU A 164 11.76 3.38 13.98
CA GLU A 164 12.97 4.00 14.54
C GLU A 164 13.03 5.52 14.26
N LEU A 165 12.72 5.94 13.02
CA LEU A 165 12.65 7.36 12.68
C LEU A 165 11.58 8.08 13.51
N THR A 166 10.43 7.44 13.75
CA THR A 166 9.39 8.01 14.61
C THR A 166 9.90 8.27 16.01
N ALA A 167 10.64 7.32 16.59
CA ALA A 167 11.22 7.45 17.92
C ALA A 167 12.24 8.61 18.03
N LEU A 168 12.82 9.04 16.90
CA LEU A 168 13.72 10.18 16.85
C LEU A 168 13.02 11.53 16.68
N LEU A 169 11.71 11.54 16.37
CA LEU A 169 10.94 12.76 16.13
C LEU A 169 10.20 13.19 17.39
N PRO A 170 10.57 14.33 18.02
CA PRO A 170 10.08 14.68 19.37
C PRO A 170 8.58 15.02 19.45
N THR A 171 7.94 15.25 18.30
CA THR A 171 6.53 15.68 18.22
C THR A 171 5.63 14.68 17.52
N ILE A 172 6.17 13.51 17.15
CA ILE A 172 5.45 12.47 16.41
C ILE A 172 5.57 11.17 17.21
N ASP A 173 4.43 10.59 17.55
CA ASP A 173 4.31 9.33 18.29
C ASP A 173 3.69 8.21 17.44
N ASP A 174 3.17 8.54 16.25
CA ASP A 174 2.54 7.58 15.35
C ASP A 174 3.39 7.34 14.09
N PRO A 175 3.93 6.14 13.90
CA PRO A 175 4.74 5.81 12.72
C PRO A 175 3.99 5.96 11.38
N ARG A 176 2.64 5.89 11.41
CA ARG A 176 1.82 6.15 10.21
C ARG A 176 1.92 7.60 9.74
N TYR A 177 2.12 8.52 10.67
CA TYR A 177 2.36 9.92 10.33
C TYR A 177 3.77 10.14 9.79
N THR A 178 4.78 9.45 10.34
CA THR A 178 6.13 9.44 9.79
C THR A 178 6.14 8.92 8.35
N GLU A 179 5.42 7.83 8.05
CA GLU A 179 5.25 7.32 6.67
C GLU A 179 4.64 8.40 5.76
N GLU A 180 3.62 9.12 6.23
CA GLU A 180 2.99 10.20 5.46
C GLU A 180 3.94 11.36 5.18
N LEU A 181 4.81 11.73 6.13
CA LEU A 181 5.86 12.72 5.94
C LEU A 181 6.89 12.27 4.89
N LEU A 182 7.32 11.00 4.95
CA LEU A 182 8.24 10.41 3.97
C LEU A 182 7.62 10.36 2.56
N PHE A 183 6.32 10.14 2.47
CA PHE A 183 5.58 10.26 1.21
C PHE A 183 5.45 11.71 0.75
N SER A 184 5.65 12.68 1.65
CA SER A 184 5.56 14.14 1.41
C SER A 184 4.19 14.59 0.91
N TRP A 185 3.20 14.36 1.77
CA TRP A 185 1.80 14.79 1.58
C TRP A 185 1.23 14.47 0.21
N GLY A 186 0.44 13.46 0.17
CA GLY A 186 -0.11 12.81 -1.00
C GLY A 186 -0.67 13.69 -2.09
N GLY A 187 -0.97 13.05 -3.17
CA GLY A 187 -1.60 13.64 -4.32
C GLY A 187 -0.61 14.20 -5.36
N ARG A 188 -1.14 15.06 -6.23
CA ARG A 188 -0.40 15.57 -7.40
C ARG A 188 0.58 16.69 -7.06
N LYS A 189 0.41 17.36 -5.92
CA LYS A 189 1.30 18.45 -5.49
C LYS A 189 2.52 17.85 -4.80
N LYS A 190 3.71 18.30 -5.24
CA LYS A 190 4.96 17.95 -4.58
C LYS A 190 5.08 18.76 -3.29
N GLY A 191 5.23 18.09 -2.16
CA GLY A 191 5.62 18.73 -0.91
C GLY A 191 7.11 19.09 -0.90
N PRO A 192 7.58 19.89 0.08
CA PRO A 192 8.98 20.32 0.17
C PRO A 192 9.97 19.17 0.16
N TRP A 193 9.72 18.12 0.94
CA TRP A 193 10.57 16.94 1.01
C TRP A 193 10.73 16.23 -0.33
N ARG A 194 9.62 16.03 -1.07
CA ARG A 194 9.67 15.41 -2.41
C ARG A 194 10.42 16.29 -3.41
N SER A 195 10.27 17.61 -3.32
CA SER A 195 11.02 18.56 -4.16
C SER A 195 12.52 18.42 -3.89
N TYR A 196 12.92 18.39 -2.62
CA TYR A 196 14.29 18.19 -2.20
C TYR A 196 14.90 16.86 -2.73
N LEU A 197 14.18 15.74 -2.57
CA LEU A 197 14.63 14.45 -3.11
C LEU A 197 14.80 14.45 -4.64
N LEU A 198 14.04 15.28 -5.36
CA LEU A 198 14.14 15.38 -6.81
C LEU A 198 15.33 16.25 -7.27
N GLU A 199 15.75 17.21 -6.46
CA GLU A 199 16.92 18.05 -6.75
C GLU A 199 18.23 17.27 -6.58
N LEU A 200 18.23 16.23 -5.73
CA LEU A 200 19.39 15.37 -5.44
C LEU A 200 19.51 14.15 -6.36
N SER A 201 18.57 13.92 -7.26
CA SER A 201 18.51 12.78 -8.19
C SER A 201 18.79 13.24 -9.59
#